data_3408323c8fefb610c7d3ee894c744270
#
_entry.id   3408323c8fefb610c7d3ee894c744270
#
_cell.length_a   1.000
_cell.length_b   1.000
_cell.length_c   1.000
_cell.angle_alpha   90.00
_cell.angle_beta   90.00
_cell.angle_gamma   90.00
#
_symmetry.space_group_name_H-M   'P 1'
#
loop_
_entity.id
_entity.type
_entity.pdbx_description
1 polymer ?
#
loop_
_entity_poly.entity_id
_entity_poly.type
_entity_poly.pdbx_seq_one_letter_code
_entity_poly.pdbx_strand_id
1 'polypeptide(L)'
;MALKESVIEHFSTRKHFDNTFDIMSVKVLPGEYFATKDDVMITTLLGSCVSVCLYDATAKVGGMNHFLLPDGGDANDLLSSAGRYGVYAMELLINHLIKLGARREHFRAKVFGGGSVIKGMTTQNIGKKNVDFIQSYLQNEGISIESSDLLDIYPRRVNFFPSTGRVMMKKLRQHHDTEAINCELRYRKAISSVGKDNDSGDVDLF
;
A
#
# COMPACT_ATOMS: atom_id res chain seq x y z
N MET A 1 7.26 -17.59 25.41
CA MET A 1 8.13 -17.30 24.29
C MET A 1 7.25 -16.66 23.22
N ALA A 2 7.17 -15.33 23.19
CA ALA A 2 6.31 -14.60 22.26
C ALA A 2 6.96 -14.67 20.88
N LEU A 3 6.24 -15.21 19.90
CA LEU A 3 6.60 -15.14 18.49
C LEU A 3 6.71 -13.65 18.14
N LYS A 4 7.92 -13.21 17.73
CA LYS A 4 8.09 -11.90 17.09
C LYS A 4 7.10 -11.84 15.93
N GLU A 5 6.12 -10.94 15.99
CA GLU A 5 5.24 -10.65 14.88
C GLU A 5 6.11 -10.27 13.69
N SER A 6 6.19 -11.15 12.71
CA SER A 6 6.78 -10.83 11.42
C SER A 6 6.02 -9.64 10.84
N VAL A 7 6.73 -8.66 10.26
CA VAL A 7 6.13 -7.53 9.55
C VAL A 7 5.48 -8.07 8.27
N ILE A 8 4.30 -8.69 8.45
CA ILE A 8 3.46 -9.22 7.39
C ILE A 8 2.36 -8.19 7.18
N GLU A 9 1.95 -7.96 5.95
CA GLU A 9 0.79 -7.12 5.68
C GLU A 9 -0.46 -7.66 6.39
N HIS A 10 -1.13 -6.80 7.14
CA HIS A 10 -2.27 -7.15 7.97
C HIS A 10 -3.56 -6.54 7.42
N PHE A 11 -4.67 -7.28 7.59
CA PHE A 11 -6.00 -6.77 7.30
C PHE A 11 -6.35 -5.66 8.30
N SER A 12 -6.70 -4.45 7.81
CA SER A 12 -7.05 -3.34 8.69
C SER A 12 -8.38 -3.57 9.39
N THR A 13 -8.41 -3.29 10.69
CA THR A 13 -9.63 -3.39 11.53
C THR A 13 -10.08 -2.03 12.08
N ARG A 14 -9.40 -0.94 11.69
CA ARG A 14 -9.63 0.42 12.22
C ARG A 14 -10.81 1.09 11.57
N LYS A 15 -11.99 0.87 12.12
CA LYS A 15 -13.26 1.46 11.66
C LYS A 15 -13.62 2.69 12.48
N HIS A 16 -14.10 3.74 11.83
CA HIS A 16 -14.68 4.92 12.46
C HIS A 16 -15.74 5.53 11.55
N PHE A 17 -16.68 6.28 12.11
CA PHE A 17 -17.64 7.01 11.33
C PHE A 17 -17.04 8.36 10.90
N ASP A 18 -17.08 8.66 9.60
CA ASP A 18 -16.62 9.93 9.05
C ASP A 18 -17.81 10.88 8.88
N ASN A 19 -17.90 11.89 9.75
CA ASN A 19 -18.99 12.87 9.75
C ASN A 19 -18.97 13.78 8.50
N THR A 20 -17.84 13.91 7.81
CA THR A 20 -17.74 14.77 6.61
C THR A 20 -18.39 14.12 5.41
N PHE A 21 -18.25 12.81 5.30
CA PHE A 21 -18.79 12.00 4.22
C PHE A 21 -20.05 11.22 4.61
N ASP A 22 -20.46 11.28 5.88
CA ASP A 22 -21.61 10.56 6.43
C ASP A 22 -21.56 9.05 6.14
N ILE A 23 -20.39 8.44 6.34
CA ILE A 23 -20.13 7.03 5.99
C ILE A 23 -19.15 6.37 6.98
N MET A 24 -19.28 5.06 7.14
CA MET A 24 -18.26 4.28 7.84
C MET A 24 -16.96 4.30 7.06
N SER A 25 -15.86 4.58 7.75
CA SER A 25 -14.52 4.66 7.18
C SER A 25 -13.58 3.65 7.80
N VAL A 26 -12.71 3.06 6.99
CA VAL A 26 -11.64 2.16 7.42
C VAL A 26 -10.30 2.81 7.12
N LYS A 27 -9.50 3.03 8.17
CA LYS A 27 -8.15 3.61 8.02
C LYS A 27 -7.14 2.50 7.78
N VAL A 28 -6.42 2.56 6.66
CA VAL A 28 -5.34 1.64 6.29
C VAL A 28 -4.00 2.31 6.57
N LEU A 29 -3.18 1.69 7.40
CA LEU A 29 -1.83 2.13 7.77
C LEU A 29 -0.76 1.41 6.93
N PRO A 30 0.52 1.88 6.97
CA PRO A 30 1.62 1.18 6.31
C PRO A 30 1.68 -0.31 6.71
N GLY A 31 1.78 -1.21 5.73
CA GLY A 31 1.73 -2.65 5.92
C GLY A 31 0.32 -3.21 6.14
N GLU A 32 -0.70 -2.44 5.85
CA GLU A 32 -2.07 -2.92 5.94
C GLU A 32 -2.77 -2.90 4.57
N TYR A 33 -3.83 -3.68 4.48
CA TYR A 33 -4.79 -3.62 3.38
C TYR A 33 -6.22 -3.80 3.89
N PHE A 34 -7.18 -3.42 3.09
CA PHE A 34 -8.60 -3.67 3.34
C PHE A 34 -9.30 -3.96 2.01
N ALA A 35 -10.22 -4.94 2.03
CA ALA A 35 -11.03 -5.34 0.88
C ALA A 35 -12.46 -5.61 1.32
N THR A 36 -13.44 -5.16 0.54
CA THR A 36 -14.86 -5.26 0.93
C THR A 36 -15.83 -5.16 -0.25
N LYS A 37 -17.07 -5.60 0.00
CA LYS A 37 -18.27 -5.31 -0.80
C LYS A 37 -19.16 -4.25 -0.15
N ASP A 38 -18.89 -3.93 1.11
CA ASP A 38 -19.73 -3.02 1.87
C ASP A 38 -19.57 -1.59 1.35
N ASP A 39 -20.61 -0.79 1.53
CA ASP A 39 -20.56 0.63 1.24
C ASP A 39 -19.84 1.37 2.37
N VAL A 40 -18.51 1.41 2.28
CA VAL A 40 -17.63 2.09 3.20
C VAL A 40 -16.61 2.94 2.44
N MET A 41 -16.02 3.88 3.11
CA MET A 41 -14.86 4.61 2.61
C MET A 41 -13.58 4.01 3.18
N ILE A 42 -12.57 3.75 2.34
CA ILE A 42 -11.22 3.36 2.79
C ILE A 42 -10.34 4.60 2.72
N THR A 43 -9.64 4.92 3.81
CA THR A 43 -8.80 6.13 3.89
C THR A 43 -7.38 5.78 4.27
N THR A 44 -6.43 6.52 3.69
CA THR A 44 -5.02 6.42 4.06
C THR A 44 -4.30 7.76 3.90
N LEU A 45 -3.12 7.85 4.52
CA LEU A 45 -2.24 9.02 4.47
C LEU A 45 -0.85 8.58 4.00
N LEU A 46 -0.42 9.09 2.85
CA LEU A 46 0.77 8.65 2.13
C LEU A 46 1.85 9.73 2.14
N GLY A 47 3.06 9.31 2.43
CA GLY A 47 4.30 10.05 2.17
C GLY A 47 5.07 9.43 1.00
N SER A 48 6.17 8.74 1.28
CA SER A 48 6.96 7.99 0.30
C SER A 48 6.39 6.60 0.00
N CYS A 49 5.49 6.11 0.84
CA CYS A 49 4.71 4.90 0.59
C CYS A 49 3.82 5.03 -0.65
N VAL A 50 3.35 3.87 -1.14
CA VAL A 50 2.38 3.79 -2.23
C VAL A 50 1.13 3.04 -1.77
N SER A 51 -0.01 3.43 -2.32
CA SER A 51 -1.28 2.76 -2.15
C SER A 51 -1.91 2.45 -3.51
N VAL A 52 -2.43 1.24 -3.66
CA VAL A 52 -3.23 0.81 -4.78
C VAL A 52 -4.67 0.69 -4.35
N CYS A 53 -5.55 1.44 -5.00
CA CYS A 53 -6.99 1.24 -4.96
C CYS A 53 -7.37 0.31 -6.10
N LEU A 54 -7.69 -0.94 -5.80
CA LEU A 54 -8.03 -1.98 -6.78
C LEU A 54 -9.51 -2.30 -6.68
N TYR A 55 -10.23 -2.40 -7.82
CA TYR A 55 -11.65 -2.65 -7.81
C TYR A 55 -12.15 -3.35 -9.07
N ASP A 56 -13.28 -4.05 -8.90
CA ASP A 56 -14.14 -4.58 -9.96
C ASP A 56 -15.51 -3.89 -9.85
N ALA A 57 -15.79 -2.99 -10.80
CA ALA A 57 -17.05 -2.22 -10.83
C ALA A 57 -18.26 -3.11 -11.09
N THR A 58 -18.10 -4.23 -11.80
CA THR A 58 -19.18 -5.17 -12.11
C THR A 58 -19.60 -5.93 -10.86
N ALA A 59 -18.63 -6.43 -10.09
CA ALA A 59 -18.88 -7.14 -8.85
C ALA A 59 -19.14 -6.19 -7.67
N LYS A 60 -18.92 -4.88 -7.83
CA LYS A 60 -18.97 -3.85 -6.77
C LYS A 60 -18.07 -4.20 -5.59
N VAL A 61 -16.88 -4.70 -5.88
CA VAL A 61 -15.88 -5.12 -4.91
C VAL A 61 -14.65 -4.26 -5.08
N GLY A 62 -14.08 -3.79 -4.00
CA GLY A 62 -12.84 -3.05 -4.06
C GLY A 62 -12.04 -3.11 -2.76
N GLY A 63 -10.79 -2.73 -2.85
CA GLY A 63 -9.89 -2.68 -1.72
C GLY A 63 -8.71 -1.75 -1.95
N MET A 64 -8.00 -1.50 -0.89
CA MET A 64 -6.82 -0.62 -0.87
C MET A 64 -5.74 -1.28 -0.02
N ASN A 65 -4.50 -1.23 -0.48
CA ASN A 65 -3.33 -1.51 0.35
C ASN A 65 -2.52 -0.23 0.62
N HIS A 66 -1.59 -0.31 1.55
CA HIS A 66 -0.63 0.74 1.83
C HIS A 66 0.72 0.09 2.13
N PHE A 67 1.62 0.11 1.18
CA PHE A 67 2.91 -0.56 1.32
C PHE A 67 4.10 0.37 1.14
N LEU A 68 5.22 -0.05 1.69
CA LEU A 68 6.54 0.53 1.55
C LEU A 68 7.52 -0.62 1.33
N LEU A 69 8.24 -0.61 0.23
CA LEU A 69 9.26 -1.63 -0.03
C LEU A 69 10.41 -1.50 0.97
N PRO A 70 10.93 -2.63 1.48
CA PRO A 70 12.10 -2.61 2.36
C PRO A 70 13.33 -2.05 1.64
N ASP A 71 14.26 -1.53 2.43
CA ASP A 71 15.57 -1.12 1.93
C ASP A 71 16.37 -2.37 1.52
N GLY A 72 16.97 -2.35 0.33
CA GLY A 72 17.83 -3.42 -0.18
C GLY A 72 17.28 -4.13 -1.41
N GLY A 73 18.17 -4.40 -2.36
CA GLY A 73 17.86 -5.05 -3.63
C GLY A 73 17.15 -4.16 -4.64
N ASP A 74 17.09 -4.66 -5.88
CA ASP A 74 16.27 -4.06 -6.93
C ASP A 74 14.81 -4.51 -6.73
N ALA A 75 13.90 -3.55 -6.62
CA ALA A 75 12.48 -3.83 -6.45
C ALA A 75 11.86 -4.55 -7.66
N ASN A 76 12.46 -4.40 -8.84
CA ASN A 76 12.06 -5.11 -10.06
C ASN A 76 12.65 -6.52 -10.15
N ASP A 77 13.65 -6.85 -9.33
CA ASP A 77 14.11 -8.21 -9.17
C ASP A 77 13.20 -8.96 -8.19
N LEU A 78 12.37 -9.84 -8.74
CA LEU A 78 11.42 -10.66 -7.96
C LEU A 78 12.10 -11.61 -6.96
N LEU A 79 13.40 -11.84 -7.10
CA LEU A 79 14.18 -12.66 -6.16
C LEU A 79 14.71 -11.83 -4.98
N SER A 80 14.73 -10.51 -5.11
CA SER A 80 15.10 -9.60 -4.02
C SER A 80 14.06 -9.63 -2.89
N SER A 81 14.47 -9.26 -1.67
CA SER A 81 13.55 -9.12 -0.54
C SER A 81 12.50 -8.05 -0.79
N ALA A 82 12.87 -6.95 -1.45
CA ALA A 82 11.96 -5.87 -1.79
C ALA A 82 10.91 -6.31 -2.83
N GLY A 83 11.34 -6.99 -3.90
CA GLY A 83 10.43 -7.51 -4.93
C GLY A 83 9.44 -8.52 -4.37
N ARG A 84 9.92 -9.52 -3.60
CA ARG A 84 9.04 -10.51 -2.95
C ARG A 84 8.01 -9.87 -2.03
N TYR A 85 8.42 -8.89 -1.23
CA TYR A 85 7.50 -8.18 -0.34
C TYR A 85 6.43 -7.42 -1.12
N GLY A 86 6.80 -6.68 -2.15
CA GLY A 86 5.85 -5.91 -2.96
C GLY A 86 4.83 -6.81 -3.68
N VAL A 87 5.30 -7.93 -4.27
CA VAL A 87 4.42 -8.94 -4.87
C VAL A 87 3.46 -9.50 -3.82
N TYR A 88 3.95 -9.87 -2.65
CA TYR A 88 3.13 -10.40 -1.57
C TYR A 88 2.03 -9.41 -1.15
N ALA A 89 2.37 -8.13 -0.98
CA ALA A 89 1.43 -7.07 -0.63
C ALA A 89 0.30 -6.92 -1.67
N MET A 90 0.61 -7.06 -2.95
CA MET A 90 -0.38 -7.01 -4.02
C MET A 90 -1.22 -8.27 -4.10
N GLU A 91 -0.59 -9.47 -3.98
CA GLU A 91 -1.32 -10.74 -4.03
C GLU A 91 -2.30 -10.93 -2.88
N LEU A 92 -1.98 -10.44 -1.67
CA LEU A 92 -2.94 -10.45 -0.56
C LEU A 92 -4.22 -9.68 -0.91
N LEU A 93 -4.08 -8.46 -1.46
CA LEU A 93 -5.22 -7.64 -1.87
C LEU A 93 -6.00 -8.31 -3.00
N ILE A 94 -5.32 -8.74 -4.07
CA ILE A 94 -5.91 -9.38 -5.24
C ILE A 94 -6.70 -10.63 -4.84
N ASN A 95 -6.06 -11.54 -4.09
CA ASN A 95 -6.67 -12.80 -3.68
C ASN A 95 -7.88 -12.58 -2.76
N HIS A 96 -7.84 -11.56 -1.90
CA HIS A 96 -8.99 -11.22 -1.07
C HIS A 96 -10.16 -10.71 -1.91
N LEU A 97 -9.91 -9.83 -2.88
CA LEU A 97 -10.95 -9.33 -3.80
C LEU A 97 -11.57 -10.47 -4.62
N ILE A 98 -10.77 -11.41 -5.10
CA ILE A 98 -11.26 -12.60 -5.82
C ILE A 98 -12.15 -13.46 -4.90
N LYS A 99 -11.76 -13.68 -3.64
CA LYS A 99 -12.60 -14.38 -2.64
C LYS A 99 -13.93 -13.67 -2.39
N LEU A 100 -13.94 -12.33 -2.50
CA LEU A 100 -15.16 -11.53 -2.44
C LEU A 100 -15.97 -11.55 -3.74
N GLY A 101 -15.50 -12.20 -4.81
CA GLY A 101 -16.20 -12.40 -6.07
C GLY A 101 -15.80 -11.44 -7.18
N ALA A 102 -14.71 -10.69 -7.04
CA ALA A 102 -14.12 -9.95 -8.14
C ALA A 102 -13.50 -10.91 -9.17
N ARG A 103 -13.43 -10.48 -10.42
CA ARG A 103 -12.79 -11.22 -11.50
C ARG A 103 -11.53 -10.49 -11.95
N ARG A 104 -10.42 -11.22 -12.13
CA ARG A 104 -9.10 -10.65 -12.42
C ARG A 104 -9.12 -9.79 -13.70
N GLU A 105 -9.83 -10.21 -14.72
CA GLU A 105 -9.97 -9.49 -15.99
C GLU A 105 -10.76 -8.17 -15.87
N HIS A 106 -11.53 -8.00 -14.80
CA HIS A 106 -12.30 -6.79 -14.54
C HIS A 106 -11.55 -5.77 -13.67
N PHE A 107 -10.39 -6.14 -13.13
CA PHE A 107 -9.66 -5.24 -12.26
C PHE A 107 -9.25 -3.94 -12.94
N ARG A 108 -9.46 -2.85 -12.22
CA ARG A 108 -8.97 -1.51 -12.53
C ARG A 108 -8.26 -0.97 -11.31
N ALA A 109 -7.16 -0.27 -11.52
CA ALA A 109 -6.33 0.27 -10.46
C ALA A 109 -6.29 1.80 -10.51
N LYS A 110 -6.17 2.40 -9.33
CA LYS A 110 -5.77 3.79 -9.14
C LYS A 110 -4.63 3.83 -8.13
N VAL A 111 -3.57 4.58 -8.43
CA VAL A 111 -2.30 4.49 -7.69
C VAL A 111 -1.88 5.85 -7.17
N PHE A 112 -1.52 5.93 -5.90
CA PHE A 112 -1.17 7.19 -5.23
C PHE A 112 0.06 7.03 -4.34
N GLY A 113 0.84 8.10 -4.17
CA GLY A 113 1.97 8.12 -3.23
C GLY A 113 3.34 8.32 -3.86
N GLY A 114 4.37 7.76 -3.22
CA GLY A 114 5.76 7.88 -3.67
C GLY A 114 6.34 9.28 -3.51
N GLY A 115 5.79 10.10 -2.59
CA GLY A 115 6.21 11.49 -2.39
C GLY A 115 7.55 11.61 -1.66
N SER A 116 8.36 12.60 -2.00
CA SER A 116 9.59 12.96 -1.28
C SER A 116 9.29 13.93 -0.16
N VAL A 117 8.70 13.43 0.93
CA VAL A 117 8.15 14.26 2.02
C VAL A 117 9.15 14.65 3.11
N ILE A 118 10.31 13.99 3.19
CA ILE A 118 11.33 14.22 4.23
C ILE A 118 12.50 14.98 3.60
N LYS A 119 12.67 16.25 3.99
CA LYS A 119 13.81 17.07 3.57
C LYS A 119 15.12 16.51 4.12
N GLY A 120 16.14 16.40 3.26
CA GLY A 120 17.52 16.02 3.68
C GLY A 120 17.81 14.52 3.79
N MET A 121 16.85 13.64 3.57
CA MET A 121 17.09 12.21 3.40
C MET A 121 17.10 11.83 1.92
N THR A 122 17.80 10.76 1.57
CA THR A 122 17.77 10.10 0.25
C THR A 122 16.42 9.44 -0.06
N THR A 123 15.34 10.00 0.49
CA THR A 123 13.94 9.52 0.32
C THR A 123 13.43 9.64 -1.12
N GLN A 124 14.08 10.46 -1.96
CA GLN A 124 13.75 10.49 -3.39
C GLN A 124 13.86 9.11 -4.06
N ASN A 125 14.82 8.29 -3.61
CA ASN A 125 14.97 6.95 -4.14
C ASN A 125 13.89 5.97 -3.68
N ILE A 126 13.36 6.10 -2.46
CA ILE A 126 12.38 5.16 -1.91
C ILE A 126 11.02 5.33 -2.56
N GLY A 127 10.52 6.57 -2.59
CA GLY A 127 9.26 6.87 -3.26
C GLY A 127 9.29 6.44 -4.74
N LYS A 128 10.39 6.73 -5.42
CA LYS A 128 10.57 6.31 -6.81
C LYS A 128 10.60 4.79 -6.96
N LYS A 129 11.34 4.07 -6.11
CA LYS A 129 11.36 2.58 -6.12
C LYS A 129 9.98 1.98 -5.94
N ASN A 130 9.20 2.49 -4.98
CA ASN A 130 7.81 2.05 -4.76
C ASN A 130 6.95 2.27 -6.01
N VAL A 131 7.11 3.42 -6.66
CA VAL A 131 6.36 3.77 -7.88
C VAL A 131 6.78 2.89 -9.05
N ASP A 132 8.08 2.74 -9.30
CA ASP A 132 8.62 1.92 -10.40
C ASP A 132 8.15 0.46 -10.25
N PHE A 133 8.24 -0.08 -9.04
CA PHE A 133 7.74 -1.43 -8.75
C PHE A 133 6.26 -1.58 -9.08
N ILE A 134 5.40 -0.71 -8.55
CA ILE A 134 3.95 -0.91 -8.71
C ILE A 134 3.48 -0.73 -10.15
N GLN A 135 4.10 0.19 -10.89
CA GLN A 135 3.79 0.38 -12.31
C GLN A 135 4.19 -0.87 -13.12
N SER A 136 5.39 -1.41 -12.88
CA SER A 136 5.85 -2.64 -13.51
C SER A 136 4.98 -3.84 -13.15
N TYR A 137 4.62 -3.98 -11.86
CA TYR A 137 3.77 -5.06 -11.39
C TYR A 137 2.39 -5.04 -12.08
N LEU A 138 1.69 -3.89 -12.03
CA LEU A 138 0.36 -3.77 -12.63
C LEU A 138 0.38 -3.98 -14.15
N GLN A 139 1.44 -3.52 -14.83
CA GLN A 139 1.64 -3.76 -16.26
C GLN A 139 1.81 -5.26 -16.55
N ASN A 140 2.65 -5.96 -15.78
CA ASN A 140 2.89 -7.41 -15.95
C ASN A 140 1.62 -8.23 -15.67
N GLU A 141 0.80 -7.81 -14.70
CA GLU A 141 -0.48 -8.44 -14.39
C GLU A 141 -1.62 -8.07 -15.37
N GLY A 142 -1.36 -7.18 -16.33
CA GLY A 142 -2.38 -6.72 -17.27
C GLY A 142 -3.48 -5.87 -16.62
N ILE A 143 -3.23 -5.28 -15.44
CA ILE A 143 -4.18 -4.45 -14.72
C ILE A 143 -4.01 -2.99 -15.13
N SER A 144 -5.05 -2.41 -15.72
CA SER A 144 -5.02 -1.02 -16.20
C SER A 144 -5.03 -0.02 -15.04
N ILE A 145 -4.12 0.96 -15.10
CA ILE A 145 -4.12 2.12 -14.20
C ILE A 145 -5.00 3.20 -14.81
N GLU A 146 -6.17 3.46 -14.22
CA GLU A 146 -7.11 4.47 -14.71
C GLU A 146 -6.76 5.89 -14.28
N SER A 147 -6.16 6.05 -13.11
CA SER A 147 -5.67 7.33 -12.63
C SER A 147 -4.55 7.16 -11.62
N SER A 148 -3.69 8.17 -11.52
CA SER A 148 -2.61 8.17 -10.54
C SER A 148 -2.23 9.61 -10.15
N ASP A 149 -1.70 9.75 -8.93
CA ASP A 149 -0.95 10.93 -8.51
C ASP A 149 0.25 10.43 -7.70
N LEU A 150 1.41 10.44 -8.35
CA LEU A 150 2.62 9.79 -7.91
C LEU A 150 3.78 10.79 -7.80
N LEU A 151 4.77 10.43 -6.95
CA LEU A 151 5.96 11.25 -6.73
C LEU A 151 5.62 12.63 -6.11
N ASP A 152 6.35 13.68 -6.48
CA ASP A 152 6.18 15.02 -5.92
C ASP A 152 6.71 15.12 -4.46
N ILE A 153 6.52 16.27 -3.83
CA ILE A 153 7.02 16.58 -2.47
C ILE A 153 5.93 16.60 -1.39
N TYR A 154 4.68 16.38 -1.77
CA TYR A 154 3.54 16.53 -0.87
C TYR A 154 3.02 15.18 -0.37
N PRO A 155 2.73 15.06 0.94
CA PRO A 155 1.91 13.97 1.44
C PRO A 155 0.50 14.05 0.84
N ARG A 156 -0.17 12.90 0.81
CA ARG A 156 -1.52 12.77 0.23
C ARG A 156 -2.46 12.07 1.19
N ARG A 157 -3.65 12.63 1.37
CA ARG A 157 -4.77 11.89 1.92
C ARG A 157 -5.58 11.31 0.76
N VAL A 158 -5.83 10.02 0.82
CA VAL A 158 -6.60 9.29 -0.19
C VAL A 158 -7.83 8.69 0.47
N ASN A 159 -9.00 8.98 -0.08
CA ASN A 159 -10.29 8.43 0.31
C ASN A 159 -10.84 7.66 -0.88
N PHE A 160 -11.00 6.36 -0.74
CA PHE A 160 -11.45 5.44 -1.77
C PHE A 160 -12.82 4.85 -1.43
N PHE A 161 -13.71 4.78 -2.42
CA PHE A 161 -15.06 4.20 -2.31
C PHE A 161 -15.08 2.90 -3.13
N PRO A 162 -14.94 1.74 -2.48
CA PRO A 162 -14.74 0.45 -3.15
C PRO A 162 -15.84 0.06 -4.13
N SER A 163 -17.09 0.32 -3.77
CA SER A 163 -18.28 -0.06 -4.56
C SER A 163 -18.36 0.63 -5.93
N THR A 164 -17.72 1.81 -6.06
CA THR A 164 -17.78 2.64 -7.28
C THR A 164 -16.43 2.85 -7.95
N GLY A 165 -15.34 2.49 -7.29
CA GLY A 165 -13.98 2.83 -7.70
C GLY A 165 -13.63 4.33 -7.59
N ARG A 166 -14.54 5.17 -7.04
CA ARG A 166 -14.28 6.60 -6.88
C ARG A 166 -13.16 6.85 -5.88
N VAL A 167 -12.28 7.78 -6.19
CA VAL A 167 -11.24 8.27 -5.29
C VAL A 167 -11.33 9.78 -5.14
N MET A 168 -11.18 10.25 -3.92
CA MET A 168 -10.96 11.66 -3.60
C MET A 168 -9.57 11.78 -2.96
N MET A 169 -8.70 12.56 -3.57
CA MET A 169 -7.33 12.77 -3.10
C MET A 169 -7.09 14.23 -2.79
N LYS A 170 -6.37 14.50 -1.70
CA LYS A 170 -5.95 15.84 -1.31
C LYS A 170 -4.44 15.86 -1.05
N LYS A 171 -3.70 16.71 -1.78
CA LYS A 171 -2.31 17.06 -1.46
C LYS A 171 -2.27 17.92 -0.21
N LEU A 172 -1.43 17.56 0.75
CA LEU A 172 -1.29 18.25 2.02
C LEU A 172 -0.09 19.19 1.92
N ARG A 173 -0.38 20.48 1.77
CA ARG A 173 0.65 21.51 1.46
C ARG A 173 1.22 22.23 2.70
N GLN A 174 0.68 21.99 3.88
CA GLN A 174 1.12 22.61 5.12
C GLN A 174 1.92 21.64 5.99
N HIS A 175 2.90 22.17 6.72
CA HIS A 175 3.87 21.42 7.56
C HIS A 175 3.26 20.64 8.76
N HIS A 176 1.94 20.50 8.86
CA HIS A 176 1.27 19.88 10.00
C HIS A 176 1.05 18.37 9.91
N ASP A 177 1.48 17.71 8.82
CA ASP A 177 1.27 16.26 8.70
C ASP A 177 2.46 15.41 9.19
N THR A 178 2.94 15.75 10.38
CA THR A 178 3.87 14.94 11.17
C THR A 178 3.34 13.51 11.39
N GLU A 179 2.02 13.30 11.35
CA GLU A 179 1.42 11.97 11.55
C GLU A 179 1.81 11.00 10.43
N ALA A 180 1.72 11.41 9.15
CA ALA A 180 2.12 10.58 8.01
C ALA A 180 3.59 10.20 8.09
N ILE A 181 4.44 11.22 8.30
CA ILE A 181 5.89 11.06 8.37
C ILE A 181 6.27 10.15 9.54
N ASN A 182 5.67 10.34 10.73
CA ASN A 182 5.97 9.55 11.91
C ASN A 182 5.48 8.10 11.77
N CYS A 183 4.33 7.87 11.14
CA CYS A 183 3.82 6.54 10.86
C CYS A 183 4.74 5.78 9.91
N GLU A 184 5.17 6.45 8.84
CA GLU A 184 6.09 5.89 7.85
C GLU A 184 7.47 5.58 8.44
N LEU A 185 8.05 6.50 9.24
CA LEU A 185 9.33 6.28 9.91
C LEU A 185 9.30 5.10 10.89
N ARG A 186 8.20 4.93 11.63
CA ARG A 186 8.02 3.78 12.54
C ARG A 186 7.94 2.47 11.76
N TYR A 187 7.15 2.44 10.70
CA TYR A 187 7.00 1.26 9.86
C TYR A 187 8.31 0.89 9.16
N ARG A 188 9.03 1.87 8.62
CA ARG A 188 10.34 1.67 7.99
C ARG A 188 11.35 1.04 8.95
N LYS A 189 11.43 1.52 10.19
CA LYS A 189 12.29 0.91 11.22
C LYS A 189 11.92 -0.55 11.48
N ALA A 190 10.62 -0.87 11.52
CA ALA A 190 10.14 -2.23 11.73
C ALA A 190 10.52 -3.16 10.56
N ILE A 191 10.37 -2.73 9.30
CA ILE A 191 10.76 -3.53 8.13
C ILE A 191 12.28 -3.75 8.08
N SER A 192 13.08 -2.72 8.36
CA SER A 192 14.55 -2.82 8.30
C SER A 192 15.14 -3.76 9.36
N SER A 193 14.42 -4.02 10.46
CA SER A 193 14.85 -4.98 11.49
C SER A 193 14.60 -6.43 11.09
N VAL A 194 13.59 -6.70 10.26
CA VAL A 194 13.25 -8.06 9.80
C VAL A 194 14.24 -8.58 8.75
N GLY A 195 14.76 -7.69 7.90
CA GLY A 195 15.73 -8.08 6.85
C GLY A 195 17.11 -8.49 7.37
N LYS A 196 17.44 -8.17 8.63
CA LYS A 196 18.74 -8.51 9.23
C LYS A 196 18.77 -9.87 9.92
N ASP A 197 17.62 -10.40 10.31
CA ASP A 197 17.55 -11.68 11.02
C ASP A 197 17.45 -12.91 10.07
N ASN A 198 17.27 -12.70 8.77
CA ASN A 198 17.14 -13.79 7.78
C ASN A 198 18.45 -14.18 7.06
N ASP A 199 19.57 -13.50 7.34
CA ASP A 199 20.86 -13.77 6.68
C ASP A 199 21.76 -14.74 7.48
N SER A 200 21.24 -15.32 8.56
CA SER A 200 21.96 -16.27 9.44
C SER A 200 21.29 -17.64 9.59
N GLY A 201 20.47 -18.04 8.64
CA GLY A 201 19.86 -19.38 8.63
C GLY A 201 20.58 -20.34 7.72
N ASP A 202 21.50 -21.16 8.27
CA ASP A 202 21.94 -22.41 7.63
C ASP A 202 20.71 -23.27 7.36
N VAL A 203 20.46 -23.56 6.09
CA VAL A 203 19.44 -24.52 5.66
C VAL A 203 20.13 -25.88 5.55
N ASP A 204 20.00 -26.71 6.56
CA ASP A 204 20.32 -28.14 6.44
C ASP A 204 19.28 -28.81 5.54
N LEU A 205 19.72 -29.18 4.34
CA LEU A 205 18.95 -30.03 3.44
C LEU A 205 19.09 -31.49 3.88
N PHE A 206 18.01 -32.10 4.31
CA PHE A 206 17.90 -33.55 4.47
C PHE A 206 17.26 -34.18 3.24
#